data_8284fa3c6079eaa55a9f5e19e10fa327
#
_entry.id   8284fa3c6079eaa55a9f5e19e10fa327
#
_cell.length_a   1.000
_cell.length_b   1.000
_cell.length_c   1.000
_cell.angle_alpha   90.00
_cell.angle_beta   90.00
_cell.angle_gamma   90.00
#
_symmetry.space_group_name_H-M   'P 1'
#
loop_
_entity.id
_entity.type
_entity.pdbx_description
1 polymer ?
#
loop_
_entity_poly.entity_id
_entity_poly.type
_entity_poly.pdbx_seq_one_letter_code
_entity_poly.pdbx_strand_id
1 'polypeptide(L)'
;MWWETAGARVWQRGVVSSVVEVLDPSTAPAEELAAWTALHSHGMNELMGSAPRPQDLADQLRTKRAGQNWCWSARTAPGEPVQGVAELRRQPYNPQVGLLRLYVAEPARRRGMGTRLREAAVERARALGMERLRSHTLTGPETEAFARSDGHPRTLIPFKVQEQQLDEETLEHCWHLAARPARGYLVTYWEGTAPENLVASFGQVAVYSIDAIEGSRPLVERAWAPQRVREWEREVVQDGSRLVVCAALDRTSDQVVAATATTVGQALVARQYVTAVSPPHRRRGLATRVKANQTLRVHDLFPHVRRVAVAVDEGNTAMLELNRALRYELAGERYLVEEDLTGR
;
A
#
# COMPACT_ATOMS: atom_id res chain seq x y z
N MET A 1 7.35 -3.75 -34.75
CA MET A 1 8.81 -3.53 -34.76
C MET A 1 9.04 -2.04 -34.63
N TRP A 2 8.94 -1.52 -33.41
CA TRP A 2 9.28 -0.13 -33.07
C TRP A 2 10.03 -0.17 -31.75
N TRP A 3 11.35 -0.27 -31.84
CA TRP A 3 12.28 -0.03 -30.76
C TRP A 3 12.95 1.31 -31.08
N GLU A 4 12.43 2.41 -30.58
CA GLU A 4 13.18 3.66 -30.55
C GLU A 4 13.87 3.77 -29.19
N THR A 5 15.17 3.91 -29.28
CA THR A 5 16.18 4.17 -28.27
C THR A 5 15.68 5.18 -27.22
N ALA A 6 15.72 4.78 -25.95
CA ALA A 6 15.48 5.64 -24.81
C ALA A 6 16.53 6.76 -24.76
N GLY A 7 16.26 7.86 -25.45
CA GLY A 7 17.05 9.09 -25.39
C GLY A 7 16.73 9.86 -24.11
N ALA A 8 17.74 10.25 -23.38
CA ALA A 8 17.63 11.19 -22.28
C ALA A 8 16.94 12.48 -22.74
N ARG A 9 15.76 12.81 -22.22
CA ARG A 9 15.09 14.09 -22.50
C ARG A 9 15.60 15.16 -21.54
N VAL A 10 16.32 16.13 -22.06
CA VAL A 10 16.72 17.35 -21.34
C VAL A 10 15.60 18.38 -21.44
N TRP A 11 14.95 18.68 -20.32
CA TRP A 11 13.90 19.70 -20.25
C TRP A 11 14.48 21.03 -19.77
N GLN A 12 14.45 22.05 -20.64
CA GLN A 12 14.83 23.41 -20.28
C GLN A 12 13.59 24.27 -20.00
N ARG A 13 13.35 24.59 -18.75
CA ARG A 13 12.67 25.82 -18.31
C ARG A 13 13.43 26.40 -17.13
N GLY A 14 14.11 27.52 -17.34
CA GLY A 14 14.72 28.44 -16.38
C GLY A 14 15.34 27.85 -15.10
N VAL A 15 16.68 27.86 -15.06
CA VAL A 15 17.53 27.72 -13.86
C VAL A 15 17.40 26.40 -13.08
N VAL A 16 18.36 25.53 -13.37
CA VAL A 16 18.71 24.20 -12.86
C VAL A 16 18.11 23.08 -13.71
N SER A 17 18.89 22.55 -14.65
CA SER A 17 18.56 21.37 -15.43
C SER A 17 18.69 20.12 -14.55
N SER A 18 17.60 19.43 -14.21
CA SER A 18 17.66 18.06 -13.73
C SER A 18 17.42 17.11 -14.90
N VAL A 19 18.12 15.99 -14.92
CA VAL A 19 17.97 14.93 -15.93
C VAL A 19 17.10 13.84 -15.30
N VAL A 20 16.04 13.44 -15.99
CA VAL A 20 15.20 12.28 -15.61
C VAL A 20 15.42 11.19 -16.65
N GLU A 21 15.81 10.02 -16.19
CA GLU A 21 16.12 8.86 -17.01
C GLU A 21 15.28 7.67 -16.60
N VAL A 22 14.87 6.86 -17.58
CA VAL A 22 14.22 5.58 -17.31
C VAL A 22 15.27 4.61 -16.79
N LEU A 23 14.98 3.97 -15.66
CA LEU A 23 15.77 2.89 -15.11
C LEU A 23 15.07 1.57 -15.41
N ASP A 24 15.70 0.71 -16.20
CA ASP A 24 15.26 -0.68 -16.35
C ASP A 24 15.99 -1.57 -15.33
N PRO A 25 15.31 -2.05 -14.28
CA PRO A 25 15.96 -2.85 -13.24
C PRO A 25 16.59 -4.14 -13.73
N SER A 26 16.14 -4.67 -14.88
CA SER A 26 16.64 -5.93 -15.46
C SER A 26 18.00 -5.76 -16.13
N THR A 27 18.30 -4.57 -16.65
CA THR A 27 19.51 -4.26 -17.43
C THR A 27 20.40 -3.22 -16.76
N ALA A 28 19.90 -2.53 -15.75
CA ALA A 28 20.65 -1.47 -15.07
C ALA A 28 21.95 -2.00 -14.42
N PRO A 29 23.05 -1.22 -14.47
CA PRO A 29 24.26 -1.52 -13.71
C PRO A 29 23.95 -1.74 -12.23
N ALA A 30 24.63 -2.69 -11.59
CA ALA A 30 24.37 -3.05 -10.19
C ALA A 30 24.51 -1.86 -9.23
N GLU A 31 25.49 -1.00 -9.46
CA GLU A 31 25.74 0.20 -8.66
C GLU A 31 24.58 1.21 -8.80
N GLU A 32 24.08 1.42 -10.03
CA GLU A 32 22.97 2.33 -10.27
C GLU A 32 21.67 1.84 -9.63
N LEU A 33 21.35 0.55 -9.78
CA LEU A 33 20.19 -0.04 -9.13
C LEU A 33 20.31 -0.02 -7.60
N ALA A 34 21.51 -0.21 -7.05
CA ALA A 34 21.75 -0.11 -5.61
C ALA A 34 21.53 1.31 -5.09
N ALA A 35 22.02 2.34 -5.80
CA ALA A 35 21.78 3.74 -5.45
C ALA A 35 20.29 4.08 -5.51
N TRP A 36 19.59 3.65 -6.57
CA TRP A 36 18.15 3.85 -6.73
C TRP A 36 17.35 3.19 -5.60
N THR A 37 17.62 1.92 -5.31
CA THR A 37 16.89 1.17 -4.26
C THR A 37 17.18 1.69 -2.87
N ALA A 38 18.40 2.15 -2.60
CA ALA A 38 18.74 2.80 -1.33
C ALA A 38 17.92 4.06 -1.10
N LEU A 39 17.84 4.94 -2.11
CA LEU A 39 17.08 6.18 -2.03
C LEU A 39 15.57 5.93 -1.95
N HIS A 40 15.05 4.96 -2.72
CA HIS A 40 13.65 4.56 -2.68
C HIS A 40 13.26 3.99 -1.30
N SER A 41 14.08 3.06 -0.77
CA SER A 41 13.84 2.49 0.56
C SER A 41 13.91 3.54 1.67
N HIS A 42 14.81 4.51 1.55
CA HIS A 42 14.88 5.64 2.49
C HIS A 42 13.57 6.43 2.48
N GLY A 43 13.09 6.86 1.31
CA GLY A 43 11.82 7.59 1.18
C GLY A 43 10.61 6.79 1.64
N MET A 44 10.59 5.47 1.38
CA MET A 44 9.53 4.59 1.88
C MET A 44 9.58 4.44 3.39
N ASN A 45 10.77 4.41 4.00
CA ASN A 45 10.90 4.37 5.46
C ASN A 45 10.41 5.66 6.12
N GLU A 46 10.77 6.83 5.56
CA GLU A 46 10.22 8.12 6.02
C GLU A 46 8.69 8.13 5.93
N LEU A 47 8.14 7.68 4.79
CA LEU A 47 6.71 7.68 4.55
C LEU A 47 5.97 6.63 5.36
N MET A 48 6.47 5.41 5.44
CA MET A 48 5.73 4.24 5.93
C MET A 48 6.23 3.70 7.27
N GLY A 49 7.29 4.29 7.83
CA GLY A 49 7.92 3.79 9.06
C GLY A 49 8.64 2.44 8.88
N SER A 50 8.59 1.87 7.69
CA SER A 50 9.33 0.66 7.32
C SER A 50 9.46 0.55 5.81
N ALA A 51 10.56 -0.02 5.34
CA ALA A 51 10.82 -0.29 3.93
C ALA A 51 11.53 -1.64 3.75
N PRO A 52 11.43 -2.28 2.58
CA PRO A 52 12.28 -3.41 2.26
C PRO A 52 13.76 -2.98 2.28
N ARG A 53 14.65 -3.91 2.61
CA ARG A 53 16.08 -3.64 2.47
C ARG A 53 16.40 -3.36 0.99
N PRO A 54 17.34 -2.44 0.68
CA PRO A 54 17.66 -2.09 -0.70
C PRO A 54 18.00 -3.30 -1.59
N GLN A 55 18.71 -4.29 -1.04
CA GLN A 55 19.04 -5.53 -1.78
C GLN A 55 17.78 -6.35 -2.10
N ASP A 56 16.89 -6.54 -1.11
CA ASP A 56 15.64 -7.30 -1.32
C ASP A 56 14.77 -6.60 -2.37
N LEU A 57 14.71 -5.27 -2.34
CA LEU A 57 13.99 -4.48 -3.35
C LEU A 57 14.63 -4.63 -4.74
N ALA A 58 15.96 -4.62 -4.83
CA ALA A 58 16.67 -4.83 -6.10
C ALA A 58 16.34 -6.20 -6.71
N ASP A 59 16.38 -7.25 -5.90
CA ASP A 59 16.05 -8.61 -6.34
C ASP A 59 14.57 -8.72 -6.77
N GLN A 60 13.67 -8.13 -6.00
CA GLN A 60 12.25 -8.05 -6.37
C GLN A 60 12.04 -7.33 -7.71
N LEU A 61 12.70 -6.19 -7.93
CA LEU A 61 12.58 -5.43 -9.17
C LEU A 61 13.13 -6.18 -10.37
N ARG A 62 14.22 -6.94 -10.21
CA ARG A 62 14.79 -7.79 -11.27
C ARG A 62 13.90 -8.98 -11.64
N THR A 63 13.19 -9.53 -10.66
CA THR A 63 12.31 -10.71 -10.85
C THR A 63 10.89 -10.33 -11.27
N LYS A 64 10.50 -9.07 -11.12
CA LYS A 64 9.16 -8.61 -11.53
C LYS A 64 8.99 -8.68 -13.05
N ARG A 65 7.81 -9.11 -13.48
CA ARG A 65 7.50 -9.17 -14.91
C ARG A 65 7.57 -7.77 -15.53
N ALA A 66 8.25 -7.68 -16.67
CA ALA A 66 8.21 -6.47 -17.50
C ALA A 66 6.76 -6.04 -17.77
N GLY A 67 6.49 -4.74 -17.66
CA GLY A 67 5.15 -4.20 -17.89
C GLY A 67 4.25 -4.03 -16.67
N GLN A 68 4.76 -4.27 -15.46
CA GLN A 68 4.04 -3.99 -14.22
C GLN A 68 4.61 -2.84 -13.41
N ASN A 69 5.93 -2.58 -13.54
CA ASN A 69 6.63 -1.50 -12.86
C ASN A 69 7.48 -0.71 -13.85
N TRP A 70 7.53 0.59 -13.65
CA TRP A 70 8.39 1.52 -14.38
C TRP A 70 9.13 2.37 -13.37
N CYS A 71 10.44 2.46 -13.53
CA CYS A 71 11.32 3.20 -12.62
C CYS A 71 12.01 4.34 -13.35
N TRP A 72 12.22 5.43 -12.63
CA TRP A 72 12.97 6.60 -13.10
C TRP A 72 13.97 7.02 -12.04
N SER A 73 15.12 7.45 -12.50
CA SER A 73 16.14 8.17 -11.71
C SER A 73 16.19 9.64 -12.11
N ALA A 74 16.48 10.50 -11.15
CA ALA A 74 16.71 11.91 -11.41
C ALA A 74 18.02 12.37 -10.80
N ARG A 75 18.76 13.23 -11.57
CA ARG A 75 20.07 13.78 -11.24
C ARG A 75 20.09 15.26 -11.57
N THR A 76 21.01 16.03 -10.99
CA THR A 76 21.24 17.42 -11.35
C THR A 76 21.94 17.57 -12.70
N ALA A 77 22.80 16.62 -13.07
CA ALA A 77 23.45 16.54 -14.38
C ALA A 77 23.76 15.07 -14.72
N PRO A 78 24.03 14.73 -16.00
CA PRO A 78 24.50 13.40 -16.37
C PRO A 78 25.77 13.02 -15.60
N GLY A 79 25.81 11.78 -15.09
CA GLY A 79 26.94 11.27 -14.30
C GLY A 79 26.94 11.65 -12.82
N GLU A 80 26.09 12.58 -12.39
CA GLU A 80 25.93 12.89 -10.97
C GLU A 80 25.17 11.80 -10.22
N PRO A 81 25.31 11.68 -8.90
CA PRO A 81 24.57 10.72 -8.08
C PRO A 81 23.05 10.85 -8.24
N VAL A 82 22.33 9.73 -8.08
CA VAL A 82 20.86 9.72 -8.07
C VAL A 82 20.36 10.48 -6.84
N GLN A 83 19.53 11.48 -7.07
CA GLN A 83 18.98 12.37 -6.03
C GLN A 83 17.44 12.34 -5.99
N GLY A 84 16.82 11.75 -7.00
CA GLY A 84 15.39 11.53 -7.04
C GLY A 84 15.05 10.20 -7.70
N VAL A 85 13.99 9.57 -7.23
CA VAL A 85 13.50 8.29 -7.73
C VAL A 85 11.98 8.31 -7.87
N ALA A 86 11.47 7.61 -8.87
CA ALA A 86 10.04 7.35 -8.98
C ALA A 86 9.81 5.90 -9.42
N GLU A 87 8.78 5.27 -8.86
CA GLU A 87 8.23 3.98 -9.27
C GLU A 87 6.76 4.17 -9.61
N LEU A 88 6.36 3.84 -10.84
CA LEU A 88 4.97 3.66 -11.22
C LEU A 88 4.69 2.16 -11.25
N ARG A 89 3.69 1.73 -10.49
CA ARG A 89 3.27 0.34 -10.41
C ARG A 89 1.85 0.21 -10.93
N ARG A 90 1.63 -0.67 -11.89
CA ARG A 90 0.30 -1.04 -12.35
C ARG A 90 -0.28 -2.10 -11.43
N GLN A 91 -1.51 -1.91 -10.97
CA GLN A 91 -2.20 -2.93 -10.20
C GLN A 91 -2.82 -3.97 -11.16
N PRO A 92 -2.46 -5.27 -11.07
CA PRO A 92 -3.00 -6.30 -11.95
C PRO A 92 -4.53 -6.40 -11.88
N TYR A 93 -5.08 -6.25 -10.67
CA TYR A 93 -6.52 -6.32 -10.42
C TYR A 93 -7.28 -5.02 -10.71
N ASN A 94 -6.58 -3.91 -10.90
CA ASN A 94 -7.16 -2.64 -11.32
C ASN A 94 -6.21 -1.91 -12.29
N PRO A 95 -6.14 -2.36 -13.55
CA PRO A 95 -5.16 -1.85 -14.51
C PRO A 95 -5.37 -0.36 -14.87
N GLN A 96 -6.51 0.21 -14.52
CA GLN A 96 -6.81 1.63 -14.70
C GLN A 96 -6.22 2.53 -13.62
N VAL A 97 -5.67 1.93 -12.52
CA VAL A 97 -5.05 2.66 -11.42
C VAL A 97 -3.56 2.39 -11.36
N GLY A 98 -2.76 3.45 -11.44
CA GLY A 98 -1.34 3.43 -11.16
C GLY A 98 -1.06 3.81 -9.70
N LEU A 99 -0.09 3.12 -9.10
CA LEU A 99 0.49 3.52 -7.81
C LEU A 99 1.81 4.21 -8.08
N LEU A 100 1.91 5.49 -7.70
CA LEU A 100 3.15 6.27 -7.81
C LEU A 100 3.82 6.36 -6.45
N ARG A 101 5.09 5.99 -6.40
CA ARG A 101 6.01 6.28 -5.31
C ARG A 101 7.08 7.21 -5.84
N LEU A 102 7.26 8.34 -5.19
CA LEU A 102 8.20 9.37 -5.61
C LEU A 102 8.94 9.90 -4.39
N TYR A 103 10.25 9.97 -4.49
CA TYR A 103 11.08 10.55 -3.46
C TYR A 103 12.22 11.38 -4.05
N VAL A 104 12.48 12.53 -3.45
CA VAL A 104 13.62 13.39 -3.77
C VAL A 104 14.41 13.62 -2.49
N ALA A 105 15.71 13.38 -2.53
CA ALA A 105 16.62 13.61 -1.42
C ALA A 105 16.52 15.08 -0.96
N GLU A 106 16.49 15.30 0.34
CA GLU A 106 16.25 16.62 0.95
C GLU A 106 17.12 17.74 0.35
N PRO A 107 18.45 17.58 0.16
CA PRO A 107 19.29 18.64 -0.43
C PRO A 107 18.95 18.97 -1.88
N ALA A 108 18.23 18.09 -2.59
CA ALA A 108 17.84 18.26 -4.00
C ALA A 108 16.39 18.74 -4.18
N ARG A 109 15.63 18.89 -3.09
CA ARG A 109 14.25 19.39 -3.11
C ARG A 109 14.19 20.84 -3.61
N ARG A 110 12.99 21.28 -4.02
CA ARG A 110 12.68 22.66 -4.50
C ARG A 110 13.43 23.08 -5.76
N ARG A 111 13.94 22.12 -6.54
CA ARG A 111 14.64 22.33 -7.81
C ARG A 111 13.88 21.76 -9.02
N GLY A 112 12.57 21.50 -8.88
CA GLY A 112 11.72 20.97 -9.96
C GLY A 112 11.89 19.48 -10.25
N MET A 113 12.79 18.78 -9.55
CA MET A 113 13.07 17.36 -9.78
C MET A 113 11.84 16.45 -9.53
N GLY A 114 11.12 16.69 -8.42
CA GLY A 114 9.88 15.96 -8.12
C GLY A 114 8.79 16.15 -9.17
N THR A 115 8.64 17.37 -9.68
CA THR A 115 7.68 17.68 -10.75
C THR A 115 8.00 16.91 -12.02
N ARG A 116 9.26 16.86 -12.45
CA ARG A 116 9.68 16.14 -13.65
C ARG A 116 9.54 14.62 -13.53
N LEU A 117 9.89 14.06 -12.35
CA LEU A 117 9.67 12.65 -12.08
C LEU A 117 8.17 12.30 -12.16
N ARG A 118 7.32 13.15 -11.60
CA ARG A 118 5.88 12.97 -11.69
C ARG A 118 5.38 13.10 -13.12
N GLU A 119 5.81 14.10 -13.88
CA GLU A 119 5.43 14.29 -15.29
C GLU A 119 5.77 13.05 -16.13
N ALA A 120 6.96 12.48 -15.95
CA ALA A 120 7.38 11.25 -16.63
C ALA A 120 6.48 10.05 -16.25
N ALA A 121 6.12 9.92 -14.96
CA ALA A 121 5.23 8.88 -14.49
C ALA A 121 3.79 9.06 -15.02
N VAL A 122 3.27 10.29 -15.06
CA VAL A 122 1.94 10.62 -15.63
C VAL A 122 1.88 10.34 -17.12
N GLU A 123 2.91 10.77 -17.88
CA GLU A 123 3.01 10.47 -19.32
C GLU A 123 2.93 8.97 -19.56
N ARG A 124 3.69 8.19 -18.78
CA ARG A 124 3.68 6.73 -18.88
C ARG A 124 2.35 6.11 -18.47
N ALA A 125 1.74 6.58 -17.39
CA ALA A 125 0.45 6.10 -16.94
C ALA A 125 -0.64 6.30 -18.00
N ARG A 126 -0.68 7.49 -18.62
CA ARG A 126 -1.60 7.79 -19.73
C ARG A 126 -1.35 6.90 -20.96
N ALA A 127 -0.09 6.69 -21.33
CA ALA A 127 0.27 5.80 -22.45
C ALA A 127 -0.14 4.34 -22.22
N LEU A 128 -0.31 3.95 -20.96
CA LEU A 128 -0.78 2.61 -20.56
C LEU A 128 -2.30 2.53 -20.38
N GLY A 129 -3.04 3.61 -20.64
CA GLY A 129 -4.48 3.68 -20.45
C GLY A 129 -4.92 3.70 -18.99
N MET A 130 -4.05 4.14 -18.07
CA MET A 130 -4.46 4.37 -16.69
C MET A 130 -5.31 5.63 -16.61
N GLU A 131 -6.38 5.56 -15.85
CA GLU A 131 -7.33 6.66 -15.64
C GLU A 131 -7.03 7.45 -14.36
N ARG A 132 -6.35 6.81 -13.41
CA ARG A 132 -6.02 7.39 -12.11
C ARG A 132 -4.61 7.05 -11.67
N LEU A 133 -4.03 8.01 -10.94
CA LEU A 133 -2.77 7.84 -10.26
C LEU A 133 -2.97 8.05 -8.76
N ARG A 134 -2.49 7.12 -7.96
CA ARG A 134 -2.53 7.19 -6.50
C ARG A 134 -1.13 7.23 -5.92
N SER A 135 -0.95 8.05 -4.90
CA SER A 135 0.29 8.11 -4.12
C SER A 135 -0.01 8.39 -2.67
N HIS A 136 0.89 8.00 -1.78
CA HIS A 136 0.84 8.40 -0.38
C HIS A 136 1.91 9.45 -0.11
N THR A 137 1.61 10.38 0.78
CA THR A 137 2.54 11.42 1.18
C THR A 137 2.33 11.83 2.64
N LEU A 138 3.36 12.37 3.28
CA LEU A 138 3.26 12.97 4.60
C LEU A 138 2.34 14.21 4.55
N THR A 139 1.71 14.53 5.66
CA THR A 139 0.99 15.80 5.83
C THR A 139 1.99 16.95 6.00
N GLY A 140 1.62 18.13 5.53
CA GLY A 140 2.40 19.34 5.73
C GLY A 140 2.33 20.30 4.55
N PRO A 141 2.69 21.58 4.77
CA PRO A 141 2.50 22.66 3.79
C PRO A 141 3.30 22.46 2.51
N GLU A 142 4.49 21.89 2.58
CA GLU A 142 5.32 21.62 1.38
C GLU A 142 4.70 20.54 0.49
N THR A 143 4.18 19.49 1.13
CA THR A 143 3.48 18.39 0.45
C THR A 143 2.18 18.86 -0.20
N GLU A 144 1.39 19.65 0.52
CA GLU A 144 0.17 20.23 -0.01
C GLU A 144 0.46 21.19 -1.18
N ALA A 145 1.50 22.01 -1.06
CA ALA A 145 1.95 22.89 -2.14
C ALA A 145 2.38 22.08 -3.36
N PHE A 146 3.11 20.98 -3.18
CA PHE A 146 3.50 20.08 -4.28
C PHE A 146 2.28 19.39 -4.90
N ALA A 147 1.35 18.90 -4.08
CA ALA A 147 0.14 18.26 -4.58
C ALA A 147 -0.79 19.22 -5.35
N ARG A 148 -0.72 20.52 -5.07
CA ARG A 148 -1.48 21.57 -5.79
C ARG A 148 -0.66 22.28 -6.87
N SER A 149 0.63 21.97 -7.03
CA SER A 149 1.48 22.55 -8.08
C SER A 149 0.99 22.10 -9.45
N ASP A 150 1.25 22.90 -10.49
CA ASP A 150 0.99 22.60 -11.91
C ASP A 150 -0.47 22.69 -12.41
N GLY A 151 -1.44 23.11 -11.56
CA GLY A 151 -2.82 23.36 -12.00
C GLY A 151 -3.66 22.10 -12.27
N HIS A 152 -3.13 20.90 -12.01
CA HIS A 152 -3.91 19.67 -12.11
C HIS A 152 -4.63 19.38 -10.77
N PRO A 153 -5.96 19.21 -10.78
CA PRO A 153 -6.71 18.95 -9.58
C PRO A 153 -6.36 17.56 -9.01
N ARG A 154 -5.95 17.52 -7.75
CA ARG A 154 -5.70 16.28 -7.00
C ARG A 154 -6.53 16.29 -5.73
N THR A 155 -7.12 15.15 -5.45
CA THR A 155 -7.83 14.95 -4.19
C THR A 155 -6.84 14.50 -3.14
N LEU A 156 -6.83 15.19 -2.00
CA LEU A 156 -6.07 14.81 -0.81
C LEU A 156 -7.06 14.17 0.18
N ILE A 157 -6.90 12.88 0.42
CA ILE A 157 -7.72 12.13 1.36
C ILE A 157 -6.88 11.92 2.63
N PRO A 158 -7.29 12.51 3.77
CA PRO A 158 -6.52 12.40 5.01
C PRO A 158 -6.66 11.00 5.62
N PHE A 159 -5.52 10.41 5.97
CA PHE A 159 -5.42 9.12 6.66
C PHE A 159 -4.71 9.27 7.99
N LYS A 160 -5.26 8.62 9.01
CA LYS A 160 -4.60 8.41 10.29
C LYS A 160 -3.88 7.06 10.27
N VAL A 161 -2.58 7.11 10.54
CA VAL A 161 -1.78 5.91 10.73
C VAL A 161 -1.83 5.57 12.21
N GLN A 162 -2.31 4.38 12.51
CA GLN A 162 -2.41 3.88 13.87
C GLN A 162 -1.54 2.63 14.01
N GLU A 163 -0.90 2.48 15.16
CA GLU A 163 -0.07 1.33 15.49
C GLU A 163 -0.52 0.70 16.81
N GLN A 164 -0.50 -0.61 16.83
CA GLN A 164 -0.72 -1.42 18.02
C GLN A 164 0.60 -2.06 18.42
N GLN A 165 1.07 -1.81 19.64
CA GLN A 165 2.23 -2.49 20.22
C GLN A 165 1.85 -3.92 20.58
N LEU A 166 2.73 -4.89 20.29
CA LEU A 166 2.53 -6.29 20.67
C LEU A 166 3.23 -6.59 22.00
N ASP A 167 2.92 -5.79 23.00
CA ASP A 167 3.35 -5.98 24.38
C ASP A 167 2.40 -6.88 25.17
N GLU A 168 2.81 -7.31 26.34
CA GLU A 168 2.06 -8.24 27.20
C GLU A 168 0.66 -7.72 27.54
N GLU A 169 0.54 -6.42 27.86
CA GLU A 169 -0.74 -5.79 28.22
C GLU A 169 -1.72 -5.78 27.03
N THR A 170 -1.23 -5.48 25.84
CA THR A 170 -2.03 -5.51 24.61
C THR A 170 -2.44 -6.94 24.24
N LEU A 171 -1.53 -7.90 24.39
CA LEU A 171 -1.83 -9.31 24.11
C LEU A 171 -2.86 -9.88 25.08
N GLU A 172 -2.75 -9.58 26.39
CA GLU A 172 -3.74 -9.96 27.38
C GLU A 172 -5.11 -9.35 27.07
N HIS A 173 -5.14 -8.05 26.75
CA HIS A 173 -6.37 -7.37 26.35
C HIS A 173 -7.00 -8.01 25.10
N CYS A 174 -6.20 -8.31 24.07
CA CYS A 174 -6.67 -9.01 22.88
C CYS A 174 -7.17 -10.41 23.18
N TRP A 175 -6.52 -11.14 24.09
CA TRP A 175 -6.98 -12.45 24.54
C TRP A 175 -8.39 -12.39 25.16
N HIS A 176 -8.63 -11.43 26.04
CA HIS A 176 -9.95 -11.21 26.64
C HIS A 176 -11.03 -10.87 25.60
N LEU A 177 -10.68 -10.05 24.59
CA LEU A 177 -11.61 -9.71 23.51
C LEU A 177 -11.89 -10.90 22.58
N ALA A 178 -10.87 -11.70 22.28
CA ALA A 178 -10.98 -12.90 21.46
C ALA A 178 -11.81 -13.99 22.13
N ALA A 179 -11.72 -14.13 23.46
CA ALA A 179 -12.44 -15.12 24.25
C ALA A 179 -13.94 -14.81 24.41
N ARG A 180 -14.40 -13.59 24.13
CA ARG A 180 -15.82 -13.22 24.28
C ARG A 180 -16.71 -14.14 23.42
N PRO A 181 -17.85 -14.60 23.94
CA PRO A 181 -18.76 -15.46 23.19
C PRO A 181 -19.27 -14.77 21.91
N ALA A 182 -19.25 -15.47 20.79
CA ALA A 182 -19.91 -15.05 19.55
C ALA A 182 -20.87 -16.17 19.12
N ARG A 183 -22.08 -16.18 19.72
CA ARG A 183 -23.08 -17.20 19.42
C ARG A 183 -23.42 -17.18 17.92
N GLY A 184 -23.43 -18.36 17.31
CA GLY A 184 -23.71 -18.53 15.88
C GLY A 184 -22.51 -18.30 14.95
N TYR A 185 -21.30 -18.02 15.50
CA TYR A 185 -20.11 -17.78 14.69
C TYR A 185 -18.94 -18.67 15.15
N LEU A 186 -18.10 -19.04 14.18
CA LEU A 186 -16.82 -19.72 14.39
C LEU A 186 -15.69 -18.82 13.91
N VAL A 187 -14.68 -18.59 14.74
CA VAL A 187 -13.47 -17.89 14.30
C VAL A 187 -12.47 -18.91 13.78
N THR A 188 -11.94 -18.65 12.60
CA THR A 188 -10.88 -19.44 11.95
C THR A 188 -9.76 -18.53 11.47
N TYR A 189 -8.63 -19.11 11.06
CA TYR A 189 -7.54 -18.38 10.45
C TYR A 189 -6.84 -19.25 9.41
N TRP A 190 -6.11 -18.60 8.52
CA TRP A 190 -5.21 -19.24 7.57
C TRP A 190 -4.02 -18.34 7.25
N GLU A 191 -2.96 -18.95 6.76
CA GLU A 191 -1.78 -18.28 6.23
C GLU A 191 -1.70 -18.50 4.72
N GLY A 192 -1.21 -17.47 4.01
CA GLY A 192 -1.05 -17.52 2.56
C GLY A 192 -2.39 -17.62 1.83
N THR A 193 -2.69 -18.78 1.28
CA THR A 193 -3.83 -19.00 0.40
C THR A 193 -5.09 -19.35 1.16
N ALA A 194 -6.19 -18.65 0.88
CA ALA A 194 -7.50 -18.95 1.46
C ALA A 194 -7.98 -20.37 1.08
N PRO A 195 -8.59 -21.11 2.02
CA PRO A 195 -9.22 -22.40 1.71
C PRO A 195 -10.22 -22.27 0.54
N GLU A 196 -10.27 -23.28 -0.34
CA GLU A 196 -11.06 -23.23 -1.56
C GLU A 196 -12.57 -23.01 -1.30
N ASN A 197 -13.08 -23.60 -0.23
CA ASN A 197 -14.47 -23.41 0.21
C ASN A 197 -14.76 -22.04 0.84
N LEU A 198 -13.74 -21.25 1.17
CA LEU A 198 -13.89 -19.93 1.82
C LEU A 198 -13.52 -18.76 0.89
N VAL A 199 -12.78 -18.99 -0.17
CA VAL A 199 -12.23 -17.92 -1.02
C VAL A 199 -13.32 -17.02 -1.61
N ALA A 200 -14.44 -17.57 -2.03
CA ALA A 200 -15.56 -16.81 -2.61
C ALA A 200 -16.22 -15.89 -1.55
N SER A 201 -16.58 -16.42 -0.39
CA SER A 201 -17.19 -15.62 0.67
C SER A 201 -16.22 -14.64 1.32
N PHE A 202 -14.93 -14.97 1.39
CA PHE A 202 -13.89 -14.04 1.81
C PHE A 202 -13.80 -12.85 0.84
N GLY A 203 -13.80 -13.10 -0.47
CA GLY A 203 -13.79 -12.05 -1.49
C GLY A 203 -15.01 -11.12 -1.41
N GLN A 204 -16.19 -11.67 -1.09
CA GLN A 204 -17.40 -10.87 -0.85
C GLN A 204 -17.28 -9.95 0.36
N VAL A 205 -16.62 -10.40 1.43
CA VAL A 205 -16.42 -9.58 2.64
C VAL A 205 -15.32 -8.55 2.44
N ALA A 206 -14.22 -8.90 1.78
CA ALA A 206 -13.07 -8.03 1.59
C ALA A 206 -13.42 -6.69 0.91
N VAL A 207 -14.38 -6.70 0.00
CA VAL A 207 -14.83 -5.51 -0.72
C VAL A 207 -15.34 -4.40 0.22
N TYR A 208 -15.99 -4.75 1.33
CA TYR A 208 -16.50 -3.75 2.27
C TYR A 208 -15.40 -2.98 3.03
N SER A 209 -14.17 -3.44 3.00
CA SER A 209 -13.03 -2.70 3.53
C SER A 209 -12.56 -1.62 2.58
N ILE A 210 -12.74 -1.81 1.28
CA ILE A 210 -12.29 -0.90 0.22
C ILE A 210 -13.33 0.20 -0.02
N ASP A 211 -14.61 -0.13 0.08
CA ASP A 211 -15.71 0.83 -0.04
C ASP A 211 -15.76 1.82 1.14
N ALA A 212 -15.03 1.55 2.22
CA ALA A 212 -14.97 2.42 3.38
C ALA A 212 -14.06 3.65 3.21
N ILE A 213 -13.39 3.80 2.06
CA ILE A 213 -12.64 5.02 1.71
C ILE A 213 -13.63 6.02 1.13
N GLU A 214 -14.21 6.87 1.98
CA GLU A 214 -15.09 7.95 1.54
C GLU A 214 -14.35 8.91 0.59
N GLY A 215 -15.00 9.29 -0.52
CA GLY A 215 -14.47 10.22 -1.51
C GLY A 215 -13.73 9.59 -2.68
N SER A 216 -13.30 8.34 -2.62
CA SER A 216 -12.89 7.63 -3.82
C SER A 216 -14.13 7.10 -4.54
N ARG A 217 -14.32 7.46 -5.83
CA ARG A 217 -15.33 6.78 -6.66
C ARG A 217 -15.08 5.27 -6.55
N PRO A 218 -16.12 4.45 -6.36
CA PRO A 218 -15.95 3.01 -6.33
C PRO A 218 -15.33 2.54 -7.65
N LEU A 219 -14.02 2.26 -7.60
CA LEU A 219 -13.25 1.71 -8.72
C LEU A 219 -13.30 0.19 -8.76
N VAL A 220 -14.09 -0.39 -7.88
CA VAL A 220 -13.99 -1.80 -7.57
C VAL A 220 -15.33 -2.48 -7.87
N GLU A 221 -15.25 -3.61 -8.52
CA GLU A 221 -16.36 -4.56 -8.62
C GLU A 221 -16.98 -4.80 -7.24
N ARG A 222 -18.29 -5.00 -7.20
CA ARG A 222 -19.06 -5.18 -5.94
C ARG A 222 -18.65 -6.40 -5.09
N ALA A 223 -17.79 -7.24 -5.61
CA ALA A 223 -17.18 -8.36 -4.88
C ALA A 223 -15.86 -8.75 -5.54
N TRP A 224 -14.91 -9.21 -4.75
CA TRP A 224 -13.70 -9.83 -5.27
C TRP A 224 -14.04 -11.24 -5.73
N ALA A 225 -13.95 -11.48 -7.03
CA ALA A 225 -14.00 -12.84 -7.55
C ALA A 225 -12.86 -13.69 -6.97
N PRO A 226 -13.02 -15.01 -6.85
CA PRO A 226 -11.96 -15.90 -6.33
C PRO A 226 -10.62 -15.70 -7.00
N GLN A 227 -10.59 -15.50 -8.34
CA GLN A 227 -9.36 -15.25 -9.10
C GLN A 227 -8.63 -14.00 -8.60
N ARG A 228 -9.35 -12.94 -8.27
CA ARG A 228 -8.76 -11.71 -7.75
C ARG A 228 -8.17 -11.90 -6.35
N VAL A 229 -8.82 -12.67 -5.49
CA VAL A 229 -8.25 -13.05 -4.18
C VAL A 229 -6.92 -13.78 -4.41
N ARG A 230 -6.89 -14.76 -5.34
CA ARG A 230 -5.70 -15.52 -5.70
C ARG A 230 -4.58 -14.64 -6.28
N GLU A 231 -4.91 -13.62 -7.05
CA GLU A 231 -3.96 -12.64 -7.59
C GLU A 231 -3.35 -11.82 -6.45
N TRP A 232 -4.16 -11.30 -5.56
CA TRP A 232 -3.68 -10.56 -4.39
C TRP A 232 -2.79 -11.42 -3.47
N GLU A 233 -3.17 -12.66 -3.18
CA GLU A 233 -2.37 -13.60 -2.41
C GLU A 233 -0.99 -13.82 -3.05
N ARG A 234 -0.94 -13.99 -4.38
CA ARG A 234 0.33 -14.15 -5.11
C ARG A 234 1.19 -12.88 -5.07
N GLU A 235 0.58 -11.70 -5.17
CA GLU A 235 1.30 -10.43 -5.05
C GLU A 235 1.95 -10.27 -3.68
N VAL A 236 1.24 -10.59 -2.60
CA VAL A 236 1.80 -10.55 -1.24
C VAL A 236 3.04 -11.43 -1.13
N VAL A 237 3.01 -12.63 -1.69
CA VAL A 237 4.16 -13.54 -1.70
C VAL A 237 5.29 -12.99 -2.58
N GLN A 238 4.99 -12.44 -3.75
CA GLN A 238 5.98 -11.84 -4.65
C GLN A 238 6.66 -10.59 -4.04
N ASP A 239 5.95 -9.87 -3.18
CA ASP A 239 6.52 -8.76 -2.40
C ASP A 239 7.35 -9.25 -1.18
N GLY A 240 7.59 -10.55 -1.05
CA GLY A 240 8.39 -11.15 0.03
C GLY A 240 7.67 -11.15 1.39
N SER A 241 6.35 -10.98 1.39
CA SER A 241 5.52 -10.98 2.59
C SER A 241 4.71 -12.27 2.74
N ARG A 242 4.30 -12.56 3.97
CA ARG A 242 3.33 -13.61 4.30
C ARG A 242 1.98 -12.97 4.62
N LEU A 243 0.91 -13.59 4.17
CA LEU A 243 -0.46 -13.17 4.45
C LEU A 243 -1.01 -13.99 5.60
N VAL A 244 -1.59 -13.34 6.60
CA VAL A 244 -2.37 -13.97 7.66
C VAL A 244 -3.77 -13.38 7.65
N VAL A 245 -4.77 -14.24 7.66
CA VAL A 245 -6.18 -13.85 7.69
C VAL A 245 -6.86 -14.51 8.89
N CYS A 246 -7.58 -13.70 9.68
CA CYS A 246 -8.55 -14.20 10.66
C CYS A 246 -9.96 -13.87 10.17
N ALA A 247 -10.84 -14.85 10.21
CA ALA A 247 -12.21 -14.73 9.73
C ALA A 247 -13.24 -15.29 10.73
N ALA A 248 -14.45 -14.75 10.71
CA ALA A 248 -15.60 -15.32 11.37
C ALA A 248 -16.53 -15.95 10.33
N LEU A 249 -16.85 -17.21 10.52
CA LEU A 249 -17.82 -17.97 9.74
C LEU A 249 -19.18 -17.94 10.44
N ASP A 250 -20.24 -17.77 9.68
CA ASP A 250 -21.61 -18.04 10.15
C ASP A 250 -21.81 -19.56 10.21
N ARG A 251 -22.12 -20.10 11.38
CA ARG A 251 -22.33 -21.55 11.60
C ARG A 251 -23.49 -22.14 10.81
N THR A 252 -24.39 -21.30 10.31
CA THR A 252 -25.56 -21.75 9.55
C THR A 252 -25.22 -21.96 8.07
N SER A 253 -24.37 -21.10 7.51
CA SER A 253 -24.03 -21.11 6.09
C SER A 253 -22.60 -21.55 5.79
N ASP A 254 -21.73 -21.68 6.81
CA ASP A 254 -20.29 -21.91 6.71
C ASP A 254 -19.55 -20.84 5.83
N GLN A 255 -20.16 -19.66 5.68
CA GLN A 255 -19.59 -18.56 4.88
C GLN A 255 -18.82 -17.60 5.76
N VAL A 256 -17.76 -17.00 5.21
CA VAL A 256 -17.06 -15.86 5.82
C VAL A 256 -17.99 -14.66 5.85
N VAL A 257 -18.23 -14.11 7.05
CA VAL A 257 -19.08 -12.93 7.26
C VAL A 257 -18.33 -11.76 7.90
N ALA A 258 -17.14 -12.01 8.44
CA ALA A 258 -16.21 -10.98 8.87
C ALA A 258 -14.79 -11.48 8.64
N ALA A 259 -13.89 -10.59 8.29
CA ALA A 259 -12.48 -10.93 8.12
C ALA A 259 -11.57 -9.74 8.41
N THR A 260 -10.34 -10.07 8.78
CA THR A 260 -9.21 -9.13 8.83
C THR A 260 -7.98 -9.81 8.25
N ALA A 261 -7.17 -9.05 7.50
CA ALA A 261 -5.99 -9.55 6.81
C ALA A 261 -4.77 -8.67 7.10
N THR A 262 -3.65 -9.30 7.40
CA THR A 262 -2.38 -8.65 7.74
C THR A 262 -1.26 -9.26 6.91
N THR A 263 -0.39 -8.44 6.36
CA THR A 263 0.85 -8.87 5.71
C THR A 263 2.03 -8.70 6.64
N VAL A 264 2.91 -9.68 6.66
CA VAL A 264 4.11 -9.73 7.51
C VAL A 264 5.31 -9.98 6.64
N GLY A 265 6.24 -9.02 6.61
CA GLY A 265 7.55 -9.12 5.98
C GLY A 265 8.65 -9.34 7.01
N GLN A 266 9.88 -8.95 6.67
CA GLN A 266 11.05 -9.03 7.55
C GLN A 266 11.13 -7.86 8.57
N ALA A 267 10.29 -6.83 8.40
CA ALA A 267 10.30 -5.67 9.27
C ALA A 267 9.63 -5.98 10.63
N LEU A 268 9.97 -5.19 11.65
CA LEU A 268 9.36 -5.29 12.98
C LEU A 268 7.87 -4.86 13.01
N VAL A 269 7.35 -4.37 11.89
CA VAL A 269 5.99 -3.86 11.75
C VAL A 269 5.23 -4.69 10.73
N ALA A 270 4.15 -5.33 11.15
CA ALA A 270 3.17 -5.96 10.27
C ALA A 270 2.16 -4.92 9.79
N ARG A 271 1.60 -5.11 8.60
CA ARG A 271 0.66 -4.16 7.99
C ARG A 271 -0.71 -4.78 7.83
N GLN A 272 -1.71 -4.15 8.39
CA GLN A 272 -3.10 -4.57 8.25
C GLN A 272 -3.75 -3.87 7.05
N TYR A 273 -4.39 -4.65 6.20
CA TYR A 273 -5.02 -4.17 4.95
C TYR A 273 -6.53 -4.24 4.97
N VAL A 274 -7.08 -5.36 5.38
CA VAL A 274 -8.53 -5.60 5.35
C VAL A 274 -9.06 -5.70 6.78
N THR A 275 -10.16 -5.06 7.06
CA THR A 275 -11.04 -5.39 8.18
C THR A 275 -12.46 -5.05 7.75
N ALA A 276 -13.29 -6.05 7.62
CA ALA A 276 -14.65 -5.89 7.14
C ALA A 276 -15.63 -6.85 7.79
N VAL A 277 -16.88 -6.43 7.85
CA VAL A 277 -18.01 -7.24 8.30
C VAL A 277 -19.15 -7.06 7.32
N SER A 278 -19.70 -8.16 6.81
CA SER A 278 -20.87 -8.18 5.96
C SER A 278 -22.05 -7.46 6.64
N PRO A 279 -22.81 -6.60 5.93
CA PRO A 279 -23.84 -5.76 6.55
C PRO A 279 -24.84 -6.47 7.47
N PRO A 280 -25.41 -7.65 7.13
CA PRO A 280 -26.35 -8.33 8.00
C PRO A 280 -25.76 -8.82 9.35
N HIS A 281 -24.42 -8.87 9.44
CA HIS A 281 -23.69 -9.39 10.60
C HIS A 281 -22.98 -8.30 11.41
N ARG A 282 -23.17 -7.01 11.04
CA ARG A 282 -22.61 -5.86 11.79
C ARG A 282 -23.20 -5.72 13.18
N ARG A 283 -22.54 -4.94 14.05
CA ARG A 283 -22.96 -4.66 15.44
C ARG A 283 -23.03 -5.89 16.35
N ARG A 284 -22.32 -6.99 16.00
CA ARG A 284 -22.24 -8.23 16.79
C ARG A 284 -20.85 -8.48 17.38
N GLY A 285 -19.98 -7.47 17.38
CA GLY A 285 -18.62 -7.56 17.91
C GLY A 285 -17.63 -8.38 17.06
N LEU A 286 -18.01 -8.78 15.83
CA LEU A 286 -17.18 -9.65 14.99
C LEU A 286 -15.87 -8.98 14.56
N ALA A 287 -15.89 -7.69 14.19
CA ALA A 287 -14.69 -6.96 13.81
C ALA A 287 -13.65 -6.93 14.94
N THR A 288 -14.08 -6.61 16.16
CA THR A 288 -13.20 -6.63 17.34
C THR A 288 -12.60 -8.01 17.55
N ARG A 289 -13.43 -9.04 17.42
CA ARG A 289 -13.02 -10.42 17.68
C ARG A 289 -12.00 -10.94 16.63
N VAL A 290 -12.25 -10.72 15.34
CA VAL A 290 -11.30 -11.17 14.30
C VAL A 290 -9.99 -10.40 14.38
N LYS A 291 -10.01 -9.08 14.70
CA LYS A 291 -8.80 -8.29 14.88
C LYS A 291 -8.02 -8.72 16.13
N ALA A 292 -8.68 -8.96 17.26
CA ALA A 292 -8.03 -9.45 18.47
C ALA A 292 -7.35 -10.81 18.23
N ASN A 293 -8.04 -11.75 17.58
CA ASN A 293 -7.45 -13.03 17.18
C ASN A 293 -6.27 -12.83 16.21
N GLN A 294 -6.38 -11.90 15.28
CA GLN A 294 -5.31 -11.58 14.33
C GLN A 294 -4.04 -11.10 15.05
N THR A 295 -4.19 -10.19 16.02
CA THR A 295 -3.07 -9.70 16.84
C THR A 295 -2.35 -10.86 17.53
N LEU A 296 -3.07 -11.75 18.18
CA LEU A 296 -2.52 -12.94 18.84
C LEU A 296 -1.81 -13.86 17.84
N ARG A 297 -2.41 -14.11 16.68
CA ARG A 297 -1.82 -14.97 15.63
C ARG A 297 -0.56 -14.37 15.03
N VAL A 298 -0.54 -13.06 14.78
CA VAL A 298 0.67 -12.38 14.27
C VAL A 298 1.80 -12.49 15.29
N HIS A 299 1.50 -12.31 16.59
CA HIS A 299 2.49 -12.47 17.65
C HIS A 299 3.05 -13.90 17.70
N ASP A 300 2.18 -14.91 17.70
CA ASP A 300 2.56 -16.32 17.81
C ASP A 300 3.38 -16.81 16.62
N LEU A 301 2.96 -16.44 15.40
CA LEU A 301 3.56 -16.91 14.15
C LEU A 301 4.84 -16.14 13.76
N PHE A 302 4.98 -14.89 14.24
CA PHE A 302 6.05 -13.97 13.85
C PHE A 302 6.68 -13.29 15.06
N PRO A 303 7.50 -13.99 15.85
CA PRO A 303 8.09 -13.44 17.08
C PRO A 303 8.97 -12.22 16.89
N HIS A 304 9.41 -11.93 15.64
CA HIS A 304 10.17 -10.72 15.33
C HIS A 304 9.29 -9.47 15.22
N VAL A 305 7.99 -9.62 14.96
CA VAL A 305 7.06 -8.47 14.84
C VAL A 305 6.83 -7.84 16.22
N ARG A 306 6.92 -6.54 16.27
CA ARG A 306 6.70 -5.74 17.49
C ARG A 306 5.46 -4.88 17.43
N ARG A 307 4.99 -4.56 16.22
CA ARG A 307 3.85 -3.67 16.01
C ARG A 307 3.01 -4.11 14.83
N VAL A 308 1.71 -3.78 14.91
CA VAL A 308 0.79 -3.87 13.76
C VAL A 308 0.36 -2.46 13.39
N ALA A 309 0.60 -2.05 12.15
CA ALA A 309 0.24 -0.73 11.64
C ALA A 309 -0.96 -0.82 10.68
N VAL A 310 -1.81 0.19 10.70
CA VAL A 310 -2.94 0.36 9.78
C VAL A 310 -3.11 1.84 9.41
N ALA A 311 -3.43 2.11 8.16
CA ALA A 311 -3.86 3.44 7.72
C ALA A 311 -5.38 3.45 7.57
N VAL A 312 -6.04 4.41 8.18
CA VAL A 312 -7.51 4.54 8.22
C VAL A 312 -7.89 5.91 7.72
N ASP A 313 -8.84 5.97 6.79
CA ASP A 313 -9.46 7.23 6.38
C ASP A 313 -10.00 7.98 7.61
N GLU A 314 -9.70 9.27 7.73
CA GLU A 314 -10.09 10.07 8.89
C GLU A 314 -11.62 10.11 9.07
N GLY A 315 -12.40 10.03 7.98
CA GLY A 315 -13.85 9.94 8.00
C GLY A 315 -14.39 8.59 8.50
N ASN A 316 -13.59 7.53 8.52
CA ASN A 316 -14.01 6.22 9.00
C ASN A 316 -13.94 6.11 10.53
N THR A 317 -14.80 6.87 11.21
CA THR A 317 -14.87 6.97 12.69
C THR A 317 -15.09 5.60 13.34
N ALA A 318 -15.89 4.73 12.73
CA ALA A 318 -16.15 3.39 13.24
C ALA A 318 -14.88 2.52 13.30
N MET A 319 -14.00 2.62 12.29
CA MET A 319 -12.73 1.90 12.29
C MET A 319 -11.74 2.51 13.28
N LEU A 320 -11.71 3.85 13.40
CA LEU A 320 -10.87 4.54 14.39
C LEU A 320 -11.26 4.15 15.83
N GLU A 321 -12.56 4.07 16.12
CA GLU A 321 -13.08 3.62 17.43
C GLU A 321 -12.77 2.13 17.69
N LEU A 322 -12.95 1.27 16.68
CA LEU A 322 -12.58 -0.14 16.77
C LEU A 322 -11.09 -0.31 17.08
N ASN A 323 -10.23 0.42 16.40
CA ASN A 323 -8.80 0.37 16.62
C ASN A 323 -8.43 0.85 18.02
N ARG A 324 -9.03 1.97 18.49
CA ARG A 324 -8.82 2.47 19.87
C ARG A 324 -9.23 1.39 20.90
N ALA A 325 -10.36 0.72 20.70
CA ALA A 325 -10.79 -0.36 21.57
C ALA A 325 -9.84 -1.57 21.59
N LEU A 326 -8.97 -1.68 20.59
CA LEU A 326 -7.91 -2.69 20.47
C LEU A 326 -6.51 -2.13 20.81
N ARG A 327 -6.45 -0.95 21.46
CA ARG A 327 -5.20 -0.30 21.91
C ARG A 327 -4.28 0.15 20.75
N TYR A 328 -4.86 0.43 19.58
CA TYR A 328 -4.11 1.15 18.56
C TYR A 328 -4.01 2.63 18.92
N GLU A 329 -2.82 3.18 18.78
CA GLU A 329 -2.51 4.59 19.04
C GLU A 329 -2.18 5.32 17.74
N LEU A 330 -2.38 6.63 17.71
CA LEU A 330 -2.01 7.45 16.57
C LEU A 330 -0.49 7.52 16.45
N ALA A 331 0.04 7.03 15.33
CA ALA A 331 1.47 7.06 15.02
C ALA A 331 1.85 8.14 13.99
N GLY A 332 0.87 8.67 13.26
CA GLY A 332 1.09 9.73 12.28
C GLY A 332 -0.11 9.99 11.40
N GLU A 333 0.04 10.98 10.53
CA GLU A 333 -0.97 11.37 9.56
C GLU A 333 -0.37 11.38 8.15
N ARG A 334 -1.18 11.06 7.14
CA ARG A 334 -0.78 11.00 5.72
C ARG A 334 -1.92 11.44 4.84
N TYR A 335 -1.59 11.82 3.61
CA TYR A 335 -2.56 11.92 2.53
C TYR A 335 -2.43 10.74 1.58
N LEU A 336 -3.57 10.16 1.18
CA LEU A 336 -3.69 9.51 -0.11
C LEU A 336 -3.98 10.61 -1.13
N VAL A 337 -3.08 10.77 -2.09
CA VAL A 337 -3.24 11.71 -3.20
C VAL A 337 -3.82 10.94 -4.37
N GLU A 338 -4.97 11.36 -4.86
CA GLU A 338 -5.58 10.80 -6.07
C GLU A 338 -5.60 11.86 -7.15
N GLU A 339 -5.07 11.51 -8.33
CA GLU A 339 -5.05 12.34 -9.53
C GLU A 339 -5.86 11.65 -10.63
N ASP A 340 -6.81 12.38 -11.22
CA ASP A 340 -7.57 11.95 -12.39
C ASP A 340 -6.76 12.25 -13.65
N LEU A 341 -6.46 11.23 -14.44
CA LEU A 341 -5.69 11.31 -15.67
C LEU A 341 -6.57 11.44 -16.92
N THR A 342 -7.91 11.32 -16.79
CA THR A 342 -8.86 11.38 -17.90
C THR A 342 -9.18 12.81 -18.32
N GLY A 343 -8.99 13.78 -17.44
CA GLY A 343 -9.14 15.21 -17.75
C GLY A 343 -8.01 15.71 -18.64
N ARG A 344 -8.35 16.40 -19.74
CA ARG A 344 -7.41 17.10 -20.64
C ARG A 344 -6.88 18.38 -20.01
#